data_26548aada04781e9aaa6e7334b958a91
#
_entry.id   26548aada04781e9aaa6e7334b958a91
#
_cell.length_a   1.000
_cell.length_b   1.000
_cell.length_c   1.000
_cell.angle_alpha   90.00
_cell.angle_beta   90.00
_cell.angle_gamma   90.00
#
_symmetry.space_group_name_H-M   'P 1'
#
loop_
_entity.id
_entity.type
_entity.pdbx_description
1 polymer ?
#
loop_
_entity_poly.entity_id
_entity_poly.type
_entity_poly.pdbx_seq_one_letter_code
_entity_poly.pdbx_strand_id
1 'polypeptide(L)'
;VTPGTLTEDNLLDSKRNNVIVSLAKLNETLGLSWLDLSTGDFYTQEISLRDKDEAVILSSSLARLSPVEILVSDSYLQNSALFNILNEYREKLSVLPQARFNSENARKRLQDIFKVETLDAFGNFSRAETTAAGILLDYVENTQKGQMPRIEKPVKVYENKVMEIDGATRKNLELLESLTGDKGATLLSVMDRTVTAVGGRLLAGRVASPLVDLPEINQRLDVIEFFMNHPRLREDIRELLKSCPDMERAVS
;
A
#
# COMPACT_ATOMS: atom_id res chain seq x y z
N VAL A 1 -8.14 2.70 -18.40
CA VAL A 1 -8.15 3.08 -16.99
C VAL A 1 -8.78 1.95 -16.20
N THR A 2 -8.14 1.51 -15.15
CA THR A 2 -8.60 0.45 -14.24
C THR A 2 -8.86 1.04 -12.84
N PRO A 3 -9.52 0.34 -11.91
CA PRO A 3 -9.79 0.88 -10.58
C PRO A 3 -8.55 1.43 -9.86
N GLY A 4 -7.40 0.75 -9.99
CA GLY A 4 -6.15 1.17 -9.36
C GLY A 4 -5.41 2.28 -10.10
N THR A 5 -5.76 2.56 -11.35
CA THR A 5 -5.12 3.63 -12.17
C THR A 5 -5.99 4.89 -12.28
N LEU A 6 -7.00 5.04 -11.41
CA LEU A 6 -7.77 6.28 -11.28
C LEU A 6 -6.93 7.34 -10.55
N THR A 7 -6.89 8.55 -11.12
CA THR A 7 -6.19 9.72 -10.54
C THR A 7 -7.13 10.91 -10.34
N GLU A 8 -8.37 10.83 -10.86
CA GLU A 8 -9.34 11.91 -10.73
C GLU A 8 -9.97 11.93 -9.33
N ASP A 9 -9.76 13.00 -8.59
CA ASP A 9 -10.22 13.16 -7.19
C ASP A 9 -11.72 12.96 -6.99
N ASN A 10 -12.54 13.34 -7.96
CA ASN A 10 -14.00 13.19 -7.91
C ASN A 10 -14.47 11.72 -7.98
N LEU A 11 -13.61 10.81 -8.40
CA LEU A 11 -13.88 9.37 -8.48
C LEU A 11 -13.29 8.58 -7.31
N LEU A 12 -12.48 9.24 -6.48
CA LEU A 12 -11.75 8.62 -5.37
C LEU A 12 -12.37 8.98 -4.02
N ASP A 13 -12.35 8.04 -3.07
CA ASP A 13 -12.62 8.35 -1.67
C ASP A 13 -11.45 9.19 -1.14
N SER A 14 -11.73 10.42 -0.70
CA SER A 14 -10.70 11.37 -0.28
C SER A 14 -9.89 10.89 0.92
N LYS A 15 -10.48 10.10 1.81
CA LYS A 15 -9.84 9.58 3.03
C LYS A 15 -9.29 8.16 2.91
N ARG A 16 -9.33 7.58 1.71
CA ARG A 16 -8.77 6.23 1.43
C ARG A 16 -7.68 6.27 0.38
N ASN A 17 -6.68 5.43 0.55
CA ASN A 17 -5.67 5.20 -0.45
C ASN A 17 -6.23 4.37 -1.61
N ASN A 18 -5.75 4.63 -2.82
CA ASN A 18 -6.14 3.90 -4.03
C ASN A 18 -4.98 2.98 -4.49
N VAL A 19 -4.72 1.95 -3.71
CA VAL A 19 -3.52 1.14 -3.82
C VAL A 19 -3.63 0.05 -4.87
N ILE A 20 -2.68 0.02 -5.82
CA ILE A 20 -2.38 -1.16 -6.65
C ILE A 20 -1.25 -1.94 -6.00
N VAL A 21 -1.39 -3.25 -5.95
CA VAL A 21 -0.36 -4.17 -5.44
C VAL A 21 0.16 -5.06 -6.57
N SER A 22 1.44 -5.34 -6.59
CA SER A 22 2.06 -6.36 -7.45
C SER A 22 2.82 -7.37 -6.61
N LEU A 23 2.72 -8.64 -7.00
CA LEU A 23 3.37 -9.77 -6.37
C LEU A 23 4.34 -10.44 -7.34
N ALA A 24 5.58 -10.65 -6.93
CA ALA A 24 6.56 -11.41 -7.69
C ALA A 24 7.31 -12.37 -6.79
N LYS A 25 7.26 -13.66 -7.10
CA LYS A 25 7.99 -14.69 -6.36
C LYS A 25 9.21 -15.12 -7.14
N LEU A 26 10.35 -15.14 -6.48
CA LEU A 26 11.61 -15.69 -6.98
C LEU A 26 12.22 -16.60 -5.92
N ASN A 27 12.22 -17.90 -6.18
CA ASN A 27 12.62 -18.93 -5.22
C ASN A 27 11.79 -18.84 -3.92
N GLU A 28 12.43 -18.69 -2.77
CA GLU A 28 11.83 -18.56 -1.44
C GLU A 28 11.65 -17.10 -1.01
N THR A 29 11.61 -16.18 -1.96
CA THR A 29 11.46 -14.75 -1.70
C THR A 29 10.24 -14.22 -2.45
N LEU A 30 9.32 -13.61 -1.71
CA LEU A 30 8.20 -12.86 -2.24
C LEU A 30 8.56 -11.37 -2.26
N GLY A 31 8.55 -10.78 -3.44
CA GLY A 31 8.55 -9.33 -3.62
C GLY A 31 7.13 -8.82 -3.65
N LEU A 32 6.82 -7.91 -2.75
CA LEU A 32 5.57 -7.21 -2.67
C LEU A 32 5.83 -5.74 -2.98
N SER A 33 5.12 -5.18 -3.94
CA SER A 33 5.23 -3.75 -4.24
C SER A 33 3.85 -3.13 -4.35
N TRP A 34 3.70 -1.89 -3.88
CA TRP A 34 2.42 -1.20 -3.97
C TRP A 34 2.59 0.28 -4.27
N LEU A 35 1.63 0.81 -4.99
CA LEU A 35 1.62 2.16 -5.52
C LEU A 35 0.23 2.76 -5.37
N ASP A 36 0.15 3.96 -4.83
CA ASP A 36 -1.04 4.81 -4.93
C ASP A 36 -0.78 5.90 -5.97
N LEU A 37 -1.40 5.79 -7.14
CA LEU A 37 -1.22 6.74 -8.21
C LEU A 37 -1.80 8.12 -7.89
N SER A 38 -2.75 8.21 -6.97
CA SER A 38 -3.37 9.48 -6.60
C SER A 38 -2.47 10.37 -5.75
N THR A 39 -1.47 9.77 -5.08
CA THR A 39 -0.48 10.49 -4.26
C THR A 39 0.94 10.35 -4.79
N GLY A 40 1.17 9.37 -5.66
CA GLY A 40 2.50 9.02 -6.15
C GLY A 40 3.30 8.13 -5.20
N ASP A 41 2.74 7.74 -4.05
CA ASP A 41 3.42 6.92 -3.05
C ASP A 41 3.74 5.52 -3.55
N PHE A 42 5.01 5.18 -3.54
CA PHE A 42 5.51 3.93 -4.07
C PHE A 42 6.38 3.18 -3.05
N TYR A 43 6.00 1.95 -2.75
CA TYR A 43 6.68 1.14 -1.73
C TYR A 43 7.02 -0.25 -2.26
N THR A 44 8.03 -0.87 -1.65
CA THR A 44 8.40 -2.26 -1.91
C THR A 44 8.82 -2.96 -0.62
N GLN A 45 8.58 -4.24 -0.54
CA GLN A 45 8.90 -5.09 0.59
C GLN A 45 9.37 -6.46 0.10
N GLU A 46 10.46 -6.92 0.69
CA GLU A 46 10.92 -8.30 0.58
C GLU A 46 10.37 -9.12 1.73
N ILE A 47 9.82 -10.28 1.44
CA ILE A 47 9.33 -11.23 2.43
C ILE A 47 10.00 -12.57 2.18
N SER A 48 10.73 -13.07 3.18
CA SER A 48 11.28 -14.42 3.15
C SER A 48 10.17 -15.43 3.39
N LEU A 49 10.06 -16.42 2.50
CA LEU A 49 9.11 -17.53 2.61
C LEU A 49 9.71 -18.76 3.30
N ARG A 50 11.00 -18.69 3.70
CA ARG A 50 11.67 -19.79 4.38
C ARG A 50 10.96 -20.06 5.69
N ASP A 51 10.53 -21.30 5.88
CA ASP A 51 9.80 -21.78 7.06
C ASP A 51 8.48 -21.03 7.35
N LYS A 52 7.94 -20.34 6.35
CA LYS A 52 6.69 -19.57 6.46
C LYS A 52 5.66 -20.08 5.45
N ASP A 53 4.38 -20.02 5.82
CA ASP A 53 3.27 -20.32 4.90
C ASP A 53 3.00 -19.10 4.01
N GLU A 54 3.28 -19.26 2.72
CA GLU A 54 3.06 -18.22 1.70
C GLU A 54 1.60 -17.74 1.67
N ALA A 55 0.66 -18.64 1.88
CA ALA A 55 -0.76 -18.31 1.88
C ALA A 55 -1.14 -17.38 3.04
N VAL A 56 -0.62 -17.65 4.24
CA VAL A 56 -0.84 -16.82 5.43
C VAL A 56 -0.23 -15.42 5.22
N ILE A 57 1.00 -15.37 4.71
CA ILE A 57 1.70 -14.10 4.44
C ILE A 57 0.94 -13.27 3.41
N LEU A 58 0.52 -13.89 2.32
CA LEU A 58 -0.21 -13.22 1.25
C LEU A 58 -1.54 -12.67 1.76
N SER A 59 -2.32 -13.48 2.48
CA SER A 59 -3.58 -13.07 3.09
C SER A 59 -3.39 -11.87 4.04
N SER A 60 -2.40 -11.93 4.94
CA SER A 60 -2.10 -10.85 5.89
C SER A 60 -1.68 -9.55 5.17
N SER A 61 -0.84 -9.68 4.15
CA SER A 61 -0.33 -8.52 3.38
C SER A 61 -1.44 -7.84 2.58
N LEU A 62 -2.28 -8.62 1.89
CA LEU A 62 -3.40 -8.08 1.13
C LEU A 62 -4.46 -7.46 2.03
N ALA A 63 -4.76 -8.09 3.17
CA ALA A 63 -5.70 -7.54 4.14
C ALA A 63 -5.18 -6.23 4.78
N ARG A 64 -3.85 -6.11 4.99
CA ARG A 64 -3.22 -4.89 5.50
C ARG A 64 -3.27 -3.75 4.50
N LEU A 65 -2.95 -4.02 3.23
CA LEU A 65 -2.87 -3.02 2.17
C LEU A 65 -4.24 -2.64 1.62
N SER A 66 -5.24 -3.52 1.78
CA SER A 66 -6.61 -3.33 1.26
C SER A 66 -6.62 -2.83 -0.19
N PRO A 67 -5.94 -3.53 -1.13
CA PRO A 67 -5.76 -3.02 -2.48
C PRO A 67 -7.07 -2.94 -3.24
N VAL A 68 -7.15 -2.01 -4.17
CA VAL A 68 -8.24 -1.91 -5.15
C VAL A 68 -7.95 -2.74 -6.40
N GLU A 69 -6.67 -3.03 -6.65
CA GLU A 69 -6.22 -3.85 -7.77
C GLU A 69 -4.95 -4.64 -7.40
N ILE A 70 -4.85 -5.88 -7.86
CA ILE A 70 -3.75 -6.80 -7.55
C ILE A 70 -3.22 -7.40 -8.85
N LEU A 71 -1.94 -7.14 -9.13
CA LEU A 71 -1.23 -7.68 -10.28
C LEU A 71 -0.54 -8.98 -9.90
N VAL A 72 -0.91 -10.06 -10.54
CA VAL A 72 -0.31 -11.37 -10.32
C VAL A 72 0.03 -12.04 -11.65
N SER A 73 1.02 -12.93 -11.60
CA SER A 73 1.30 -13.81 -12.73
C SER A 73 0.22 -14.91 -12.84
N ASP A 74 -0.06 -15.34 -14.06
CA ASP A 74 -0.92 -16.49 -14.35
C ASP A 74 -0.45 -17.78 -13.64
N SER A 75 0.85 -17.91 -13.36
CA SER A 75 1.42 -19.03 -12.60
C SER A 75 0.93 -19.09 -11.15
N TYR A 76 0.54 -17.98 -10.54
CA TYR A 76 -0.02 -17.96 -9.17
C TYR A 76 -1.38 -18.67 -9.10
N LEU A 77 -2.18 -18.60 -10.15
CA LEU A 77 -3.50 -19.23 -10.19
C LEU A 77 -3.41 -20.76 -10.34
N GLN A 78 -2.25 -21.28 -10.71
CA GLN A 78 -1.99 -22.73 -10.79
C GLN A 78 -1.67 -23.37 -9.44
N ASN A 79 -1.33 -22.54 -8.43
CA ASN A 79 -1.08 -22.99 -7.07
C ASN A 79 -2.40 -23.02 -6.28
N SER A 80 -2.87 -24.23 -5.90
CA SER A 80 -4.16 -24.40 -5.24
C SER A 80 -4.27 -23.68 -3.89
N ALA A 81 -3.19 -23.57 -3.12
CA ALA A 81 -3.19 -22.89 -1.82
C ALA A 81 -3.36 -21.38 -2.00
N LEU A 82 -2.68 -20.78 -2.98
CA LEU A 82 -2.76 -19.36 -3.27
C LEU A 82 -4.05 -19.00 -4.01
N PHE A 83 -4.56 -19.92 -4.84
CA PHE A 83 -5.80 -19.75 -5.56
C PHE A 83 -6.99 -19.43 -4.64
N ASN A 84 -7.11 -20.14 -3.51
CA ASN A 84 -8.20 -19.89 -2.56
C ASN A 84 -8.17 -18.48 -1.99
N ILE A 85 -6.98 -17.95 -1.65
CA ILE A 85 -6.82 -16.60 -1.14
C ILE A 85 -7.09 -15.58 -2.25
N LEU A 86 -6.49 -15.78 -3.43
CA LEU A 86 -6.67 -14.87 -4.55
C LEU A 86 -8.13 -14.84 -5.03
N ASN A 87 -8.86 -15.95 -4.90
CA ASN A 87 -10.27 -16.00 -5.25
C ASN A 87 -11.16 -15.09 -4.37
N GLU A 88 -10.76 -14.81 -3.12
CA GLU A 88 -11.44 -13.80 -2.29
C GLU A 88 -11.31 -12.38 -2.90
N TYR A 89 -10.26 -12.16 -3.66
CA TYR A 89 -9.96 -10.88 -4.33
C TYR A 89 -10.22 -10.92 -5.84
N ARG A 90 -10.96 -11.91 -6.36
CA ARG A 90 -11.08 -12.17 -7.81
C ARG A 90 -11.50 -10.95 -8.63
N GLU A 91 -12.35 -10.09 -8.08
CA GLU A 91 -12.82 -8.87 -8.75
C GLU A 91 -11.76 -7.77 -8.83
N LYS A 92 -10.70 -7.92 -8.01
CA LYS A 92 -9.56 -7.00 -7.94
C LYS A 92 -8.32 -7.55 -8.66
N LEU A 93 -8.38 -8.78 -9.22
CA LEU A 93 -7.23 -9.40 -9.85
C LEU A 93 -7.05 -8.93 -11.29
N SER A 94 -5.84 -8.49 -11.59
CA SER A 94 -5.34 -8.29 -12.94
C SER A 94 -4.24 -9.31 -13.21
N VAL A 95 -4.60 -10.38 -13.94
CA VAL A 95 -3.69 -11.49 -14.22
C VAL A 95 -2.86 -11.17 -15.45
N LEU A 96 -1.54 -11.25 -15.30
CA LEU A 96 -0.57 -10.93 -16.32
C LEU A 96 0.22 -12.20 -16.72
N PRO A 97 0.63 -12.33 -18.00
CA PRO A 97 1.48 -13.43 -18.42
C PRO A 97 2.80 -13.48 -17.65
N GLN A 98 3.25 -14.68 -17.24
CA GLN A 98 4.51 -14.89 -16.52
C GLN A 98 5.70 -14.25 -17.23
N ALA A 99 5.70 -14.21 -18.55
CA ALA A 99 6.79 -13.60 -19.34
C ALA A 99 7.03 -12.11 -19.02
N ARG A 100 6.04 -11.39 -18.48
CA ARG A 100 6.18 -9.99 -18.05
C ARG A 100 6.96 -9.85 -16.74
N PHE A 101 7.03 -10.91 -15.92
CA PHE A 101 7.73 -10.92 -14.63
C PHE A 101 9.23 -11.20 -14.79
N ASN A 102 9.87 -10.45 -15.68
CA ASN A 102 11.30 -10.55 -15.91
C ASN A 102 12.07 -9.49 -15.12
N SER A 103 12.97 -9.92 -14.24
CA SER A 103 13.71 -9.05 -13.32
C SER A 103 14.65 -8.06 -14.02
N GLU A 104 15.24 -8.43 -15.17
CA GLU A 104 16.13 -7.55 -15.92
C GLU A 104 15.36 -6.42 -16.62
N ASN A 105 14.21 -6.76 -17.22
CA ASN A 105 13.33 -5.76 -17.83
C ASN A 105 12.74 -4.82 -16.76
N ALA A 106 12.36 -5.37 -15.61
CA ALA A 106 11.87 -4.61 -14.46
C ALA A 106 12.92 -3.61 -13.95
N ARG A 107 14.18 -4.08 -13.82
CA ARG A 107 15.29 -3.23 -13.39
C ARG A 107 15.55 -2.09 -14.37
N LYS A 108 15.63 -2.38 -15.67
CA LYS A 108 15.82 -1.34 -16.70
C LYS A 108 14.71 -0.31 -16.65
N ARG A 109 13.44 -0.74 -16.55
CA ARG A 109 12.30 0.18 -16.48
C ARG A 109 12.39 1.11 -15.27
N LEU A 110 12.74 0.59 -14.08
CA LEU A 110 12.96 1.41 -12.89
C LEU A 110 14.09 2.43 -13.12
N GLN A 111 15.20 2.02 -13.71
CA GLN A 111 16.32 2.90 -14.04
C GLN A 111 15.90 4.02 -15.02
N ASP A 112 15.17 3.66 -16.07
CA ASP A 112 14.73 4.59 -17.12
C ASP A 112 13.72 5.63 -16.58
N ILE A 113 12.72 5.18 -15.79
CA ILE A 113 11.68 6.06 -15.25
C ILE A 113 12.27 7.03 -14.22
N PHE A 114 13.12 6.54 -13.31
CA PHE A 114 13.72 7.37 -12.26
C PHE A 114 15.05 8.03 -12.68
N LYS A 115 15.51 7.79 -13.91
CA LYS A 115 16.73 8.38 -14.50
C LYS A 115 17.97 8.14 -13.63
N VAL A 116 18.16 6.88 -13.19
CA VAL A 116 19.30 6.46 -12.37
C VAL A 116 20.09 5.36 -13.06
N GLU A 117 21.41 5.34 -12.89
CA GLU A 117 22.27 4.30 -13.44
C GLU A 117 22.15 2.98 -12.65
N THR A 118 21.95 3.09 -11.33
CA THR A 118 21.78 1.94 -10.45
C THR A 118 20.60 2.16 -9.50
N LEU A 119 19.99 1.06 -9.02
CA LEU A 119 18.89 1.14 -8.03
C LEU A 119 19.41 1.29 -6.59
N ASP A 120 20.73 1.21 -6.38
CA ASP A 120 21.34 1.28 -5.05
C ASP A 120 21.03 2.59 -4.32
N ALA A 121 20.77 3.66 -5.08
CA ALA A 121 20.36 4.95 -4.55
C ALA A 121 18.99 4.91 -3.82
N PHE A 122 18.15 3.91 -4.11
CA PHE A 122 16.82 3.74 -3.49
C PHE A 122 16.84 2.73 -2.35
N GLY A 123 17.93 1.98 -2.21
CA GLY A 123 18.08 0.89 -1.27
C GLY A 123 18.51 -0.41 -1.95
N ASN A 124 18.89 -1.38 -1.14
CA ASN A 124 19.28 -2.70 -1.65
C ASN A 124 18.02 -3.55 -1.91
N PHE A 125 17.41 -3.38 -3.09
CA PHE A 125 16.25 -4.16 -3.48
C PHE A 125 16.65 -5.57 -3.91
N SER A 126 15.91 -6.57 -3.45
CA SER A 126 16.03 -7.93 -3.98
C SER A 126 15.52 -8.01 -5.42
N ARG A 127 15.86 -9.11 -6.10
CA ARG A 127 15.35 -9.36 -7.46
C ARG A 127 13.82 -9.50 -7.46
N ALA A 128 13.23 -10.04 -6.39
CA ALA A 128 11.79 -10.18 -6.26
C ALA A 128 11.11 -8.81 -6.08
N GLU A 129 11.64 -7.94 -5.22
CA GLU A 129 11.17 -6.55 -5.06
C GLU A 129 11.27 -5.78 -6.37
N THR A 130 12.43 -5.84 -7.03
CA THR A 130 12.66 -5.18 -8.31
C THR A 130 11.66 -5.64 -9.37
N THR A 131 11.36 -6.95 -9.42
CA THR A 131 10.37 -7.49 -10.36
C THR A 131 8.98 -6.98 -10.05
N ALA A 132 8.54 -7.03 -8.78
CA ALA A 132 7.23 -6.54 -8.37
C ALA A 132 7.06 -5.04 -8.69
N ALA A 133 8.06 -4.23 -8.34
CA ALA A 133 8.05 -2.79 -8.62
C ALA A 133 8.02 -2.48 -10.13
N GLY A 134 8.83 -3.20 -10.93
CA GLY A 134 8.86 -3.01 -12.37
C GLY A 134 7.57 -3.41 -13.08
N ILE A 135 6.85 -4.42 -12.56
CA ILE A 135 5.53 -4.83 -13.09
C ILE A 135 4.47 -3.74 -12.82
N LEU A 136 4.49 -3.10 -11.64
CA LEU A 136 3.60 -1.98 -11.36
C LEU A 136 3.79 -0.86 -12.39
N LEU A 137 5.04 -0.46 -12.62
CA LEU A 137 5.34 0.60 -13.58
C LEU A 137 4.98 0.23 -15.02
N ASP A 138 5.25 -1.04 -15.42
CA ASP A 138 4.84 -1.57 -16.71
C ASP A 138 3.32 -1.53 -16.90
N TYR A 139 2.59 -1.86 -15.85
CA TYR A 139 1.13 -1.85 -15.87
C TYR A 139 0.58 -0.43 -15.97
N VAL A 140 1.10 0.50 -15.18
CA VAL A 140 0.71 1.91 -15.20
C VAL A 140 0.99 2.53 -16.58
N GLU A 141 2.19 2.35 -17.13
CA GLU A 141 2.58 2.87 -18.45
C GLU A 141 1.62 2.41 -19.54
N ASN A 142 1.25 1.12 -19.53
CA ASN A 142 0.33 0.56 -20.52
C ASN A 142 -1.12 1.04 -20.32
N THR A 143 -1.57 1.21 -19.09
CA THR A 143 -2.96 1.63 -18.78
C THR A 143 -3.16 3.13 -18.95
N GLN A 144 -2.14 3.92 -18.72
CA GLN A 144 -2.13 5.39 -18.91
C GLN A 144 -1.68 5.81 -20.32
N LYS A 145 -1.58 4.86 -21.26
CA LYS A 145 -1.22 5.10 -22.66
C LYS A 145 0.09 5.90 -22.85
N GLY A 146 1.07 5.61 -22.03
CA GLY A 146 2.39 6.26 -22.06
C GLY A 146 2.45 7.62 -21.36
N GLN A 147 1.37 8.10 -20.78
CA GLN A 147 1.38 9.27 -19.91
C GLN A 147 1.62 8.80 -18.47
N MET A 148 2.89 8.79 -18.05
CA MET A 148 3.24 8.44 -16.68
C MET A 148 2.86 9.58 -15.73
N PRO A 149 1.99 9.33 -14.74
CA PRO A 149 1.76 10.30 -13.68
C PRO A 149 3.05 10.47 -12.85
N ARG A 150 3.08 11.48 -12.00
CA ARG A 150 4.18 11.64 -11.05
C ARG A 150 4.17 10.46 -10.08
N ILE A 151 5.29 9.74 -10.01
CA ILE A 151 5.51 8.64 -9.08
C ILE A 151 6.76 8.96 -8.28
N GLU A 152 6.65 8.88 -6.96
CA GLU A 152 7.80 9.04 -6.06
C GLU A 152 8.73 7.82 -6.16
N LYS A 153 9.98 8.01 -5.73
CA LYS A 153 10.96 6.93 -5.71
C LYS A 153 10.50 5.80 -4.78
N PRO A 154 10.68 4.54 -5.17
CA PRO A 154 10.24 3.43 -4.33
C PRO A 154 10.97 3.42 -2.98
N VAL A 155 10.20 3.28 -1.92
CA VAL A 155 10.70 3.19 -0.55
C VAL A 155 10.64 1.75 -0.08
N LYS A 156 11.79 1.22 0.36
CA LYS A 156 11.85 -0.13 0.94
C LYS A 156 11.23 -0.15 2.33
N VAL A 157 10.25 -1.03 2.52
CA VAL A 157 9.64 -1.33 3.82
C VAL A 157 10.28 -2.60 4.37
N TYR A 158 10.75 -2.55 5.60
CA TYR A 158 11.37 -3.69 6.26
C TYR A 158 10.34 -4.47 7.07
N GLU A 159 10.49 -5.79 7.12
CA GLU A 159 9.75 -6.65 8.05
C GLU A 159 10.00 -6.20 9.52
N ASN A 160 9.10 -6.52 10.40
CA ASN A 160 9.20 -6.31 11.86
C ASN A 160 9.06 -4.87 12.38
N LYS A 161 8.63 -3.91 11.57
CA LYS A 161 8.29 -2.57 12.06
C LYS A 161 6.84 -2.42 12.48
N VAL A 162 5.97 -3.30 11.99
CA VAL A 162 4.53 -3.27 12.27
C VAL A 162 4.06 -4.61 12.83
N MET A 163 3.00 -4.58 13.62
CA MET A 163 2.38 -5.77 14.18
C MET A 163 1.82 -6.65 13.04
N GLU A 164 2.22 -7.91 13.04
CA GLU A 164 1.65 -8.90 12.14
C GLU A 164 0.27 -9.31 12.67
N ILE A 165 -0.77 -8.97 11.90
CA ILE A 165 -2.15 -9.34 12.17
C ILE A 165 -2.63 -10.15 10.96
N ASP A 166 -2.96 -11.42 11.15
CA ASP A 166 -3.46 -12.25 10.07
C ASP A 166 -4.80 -11.75 9.51
N GLY A 167 -5.13 -12.16 8.28
CA GLY A 167 -6.29 -11.64 7.57
C GLY A 167 -7.62 -11.93 8.29
N ALA A 168 -7.76 -13.10 8.91
CA ALA A 168 -8.98 -13.47 9.65
C ALA A 168 -9.14 -12.63 10.92
N THR A 169 -8.07 -12.49 11.70
CA THR A 169 -8.06 -11.64 12.89
C THR A 169 -8.37 -10.19 12.54
N ARG A 170 -7.75 -9.64 11.48
CA ARG A 170 -7.98 -8.28 10.99
C ARG A 170 -9.44 -8.06 10.61
N LYS A 171 -10.05 -9.01 9.91
CA LYS A 171 -11.46 -8.99 9.54
C LYS A 171 -12.38 -9.04 10.76
N ASN A 172 -12.07 -9.91 11.73
CA ASN A 172 -12.85 -10.05 12.96
C ASN A 172 -12.74 -8.82 13.88
N LEU A 173 -11.62 -8.11 13.86
CA LEU A 173 -11.43 -6.86 14.61
C LEU A 173 -12.11 -5.65 13.95
N GLU A 174 -12.63 -5.81 12.74
CA GLU A 174 -13.31 -4.74 11.99
C GLU A 174 -12.53 -3.41 12.02
N LEU A 175 -11.22 -3.47 11.73
CA LEU A 175 -10.34 -2.30 11.85
C LEU A 175 -10.71 -1.21 10.86
N LEU A 176 -10.82 -1.57 9.57
CA LEU A 176 -11.10 -0.66 8.46
C LEU A 176 -12.40 -0.97 7.74
N GLU A 177 -12.82 -2.23 7.72
CA GLU A 177 -14.01 -2.71 7.04
C GLU A 177 -14.86 -3.52 8.00
N SER A 178 -16.17 -3.33 7.94
CA SER A 178 -17.14 -4.05 8.77
C SER A 178 -17.54 -5.37 8.10
N LEU A 179 -17.80 -6.39 8.91
CA LEU A 179 -18.34 -7.67 8.45
C LEU A 179 -19.74 -7.53 7.83
N THR A 180 -20.49 -6.54 8.26
CA THR A 180 -21.85 -6.27 7.77
C THR A 180 -21.91 -5.30 6.59
N GLY A 181 -20.77 -4.72 6.19
CA GLY A 181 -20.70 -3.68 5.17
C GLY A 181 -21.12 -2.28 5.67
N ASP A 182 -21.46 -2.14 6.93
CA ASP A 182 -21.77 -0.84 7.54
C ASP A 182 -20.47 -0.04 7.75
N LYS A 183 -20.36 1.09 7.05
CA LYS A 183 -19.17 1.97 7.13
C LYS A 183 -18.99 2.60 8.51
N GLY A 184 -20.03 2.69 9.32
CA GLY A 184 -20.00 3.25 10.68
C GLY A 184 -19.50 2.30 11.77
N ALA A 185 -19.41 1.00 11.48
CA ALA A 185 -19.16 -0.04 12.48
C ALA A 185 -17.71 -0.51 12.55
N THR A 186 -16.73 0.36 12.23
CA THR A 186 -15.31 0.00 12.27
C THR A 186 -14.54 0.77 13.33
N LEU A 187 -13.39 0.23 13.79
CA LEU A 187 -12.50 0.95 14.70
C LEU A 187 -12.11 2.31 14.13
N LEU A 188 -11.73 2.34 12.83
CA LEU A 188 -11.37 3.57 12.13
C LEU A 188 -12.51 4.60 12.19
N SER A 189 -13.76 4.20 11.94
CA SER A 189 -14.91 5.12 11.93
C SER A 189 -15.16 5.77 13.28
N VAL A 190 -14.93 5.05 14.37
CA VAL A 190 -15.06 5.57 15.74
C VAL A 190 -13.92 6.54 16.07
N MET A 191 -12.70 6.24 15.61
CA MET A 191 -11.51 7.05 15.91
C MET A 191 -11.37 8.28 15.01
N ASP A 192 -11.86 8.23 13.76
CA ASP A 192 -11.63 9.28 12.77
C ASP A 192 -12.30 10.60 13.17
N ARG A 193 -11.48 11.53 13.59
CA ARG A 193 -11.82 12.93 13.85
C ARG A 193 -10.93 13.86 13.01
N THR A 194 -10.32 13.32 11.93
CA THR A 194 -9.45 14.10 11.04
C THR A 194 -10.26 15.16 10.28
N VAL A 195 -9.63 16.30 10.03
CA VAL A 195 -10.23 17.43 9.30
C VAL A 195 -9.70 17.59 7.88
N THR A 196 -8.67 16.80 7.53
CA THR A 196 -8.07 16.77 6.18
C THR A 196 -8.14 15.37 5.57
N ALA A 197 -8.17 15.30 4.25
CA ALA A 197 -8.11 14.04 3.52
C ALA A 197 -6.80 13.27 3.81
N VAL A 198 -5.66 13.97 3.76
CA VAL A 198 -4.33 13.45 4.12
C VAL A 198 -4.29 12.84 5.52
N GLY A 199 -4.85 13.57 6.51
CA GLY A 199 -4.95 13.07 7.89
C GLY A 199 -5.80 11.81 8.00
N GLY A 200 -6.88 11.71 7.23
CA GLY A 200 -7.73 10.51 7.16
C GLY A 200 -6.97 9.30 6.61
N ARG A 201 -6.25 9.47 5.49
CA ARG A 201 -5.40 8.41 4.91
C ARG A 201 -4.31 7.97 5.87
N LEU A 202 -3.62 8.91 6.52
CA LEU A 202 -2.59 8.61 7.52
C LEU A 202 -3.16 7.83 8.71
N LEU A 203 -4.32 8.23 9.24
CA LEU A 203 -4.97 7.52 10.34
C LEU A 203 -5.35 6.10 9.94
N ALA A 204 -5.96 5.93 8.76
CA ALA A 204 -6.30 4.61 8.23
C ALA A 204 -5.06 3.71 8.10
N GLY A 205 -3.96 4.23 7.57
CA GLY A 205 -2.68 3.51 7.49
C GLY A 205 -2.13 3.11 8.86
N ARG A 206 -2.22 3.99 9.86
CA ARG A 206 -1.77 3.69 11.24
C ARG A 206 -2.64 2.63 11.93
N VAL A 207 -3.94 2.65 11.71
CA VAL A 207 -4.86 1.61 12.23
C VAL A 207 -4.63 0.29 11.52
N ALA A 208 -4.39 0.32 10.21
CA ALA A 208 -4.06 -0.88 9.42
C ALA A 208 -2.71 -1.52 9.79
N SER A 209 -1.75 -0.72 10.24
CA SER A 209 -0.36 -1.15 10.47
C SER A 209 0.14 -0.61 11.82
N PRO A 210 -0.33 -1.16 12.96
CA PRO A 210 0.15 -0.76 14.28
C PRO A 210 1.65 -1.00 14.42
N LEU A 211 2.36 -0.06 15.03
CA LEU A 211 3.79 -0.18 15.31
C LEU A 211 4.08 -1.22 16.39
N VAL A 212 5.27 -1.82 16.35
CA VAL A 212 5.83 -2.64 17.42
C VAL A 212 7.10 -2.03 18.04
N ASP A 213 7.65 -1.00 17.43
CA ASP A 213 8.82 -0.29 17.94
C ASP A 213 8.43 0.66 19.08
N LEU A 214 8.91 0.37 20.29
CA LEU A 214 8.56 1.14 21.50
C LEU A 214 8.97 2.62 21.43
N PRO A 215 10.17 3.00 20.97
CA PRO A 215 10.54 4.40 20.79
C PRO A 215 9.57 5.15 19.88
N GLU A 216 9.21 4.59 18.71
CA GLU A 216 8.28 5.23 17.78
C GLU A 216 6.86 5.31 18.37
N ILE A 217 6.41 4.30 19.11
CA ILE A 217 5.11 4.31 19.82
C ILE A 217 5.08 5.45 20.83
N ASN A 218 6.11 5.54 21.69
CA ASN A 218 6.18 6.57 22.72
C ASN A 218 6.22 7.98 22.11
N GLN A 219 7.01 8.18 21.04
CA GLN A 219 7.03 9.46 20.33
C GLN A 219 5.65 9.88 19.83
N ARG A 220 4.84 8.94 19.31
CA ARG A 220 3.46 9.25 18.91
C ARG A 220 2.56 9.58 20.10
N LEU A 221 2.73 8.89 21.23
CA LEU A 221 1.98 9.16 22.45
C LEU A 221 2.36 10.52 23.04
N ASP A 222 3.64 10.89 23.04
CA ASP A 222 4.10 12.20 23.49
C ASP A 222 3.46 13.35 22.70
N VAL A 223 3.32 13.19 21.38
CA VAL A 223 2.63 14.17 20.52
C VAL A 223 1.15 14.28 20.88
N ILE A 224 0.49 13.17 21.18
CA ILE A 224 -0.90 13.15 21.60
C ILE A 224 -1.06 13.87 22.93
N GLU A 225 -0.22 13.54 23.92
CA GLU A 225 -0.21 14.17 25.24
C GLU A 225 0.05 15.68 25.12
N PHE A 226 0.99 16.10 24.30
CA PHE A 226 1.25 17.52 24.03
C PHE A 226 -0.05 18.24 23.59
N PHE A 227 -0.76 17.72 22.61
CA PHE A 227 -1.98 18.35 22.12
C PHE A 227 -3.17 18.21 23.08
N MET A 228 -3.19 17.21 23.95
CA MET A 228 -4.18 17.13 25.03
C MET A 228 -3.97 18.25 26.06
N ASN A 229 -2.72 18.56 26.37
CA ASN A 229 -2.35 19.61 27.32
C ASN A 229 -2.42 21.03 26.73
N HIS A 230 -2.57 21.17 25.40
CA HIS A 230 -2.66 22.46 24.70
C HIS A 230 -3.94 22.58 23.86
N PRO A 231 -5.15 22.59 24.47
CA PRO A 231 -6.40 22.52 23.74
C PRO A 231 -6.62 23.71 22.79
N ARG A 232 -6.25 24.93 23.19
CA ARG A 232 -6.37 26.12 22.32
C ARG A 232 -5.53 25.98 21.05
N LEU A 233 -4.24 25.64 21.21
CA LEU A 233 -3.35 25.41 20.06
C LEU A 233 -3.89 24.32 19.13
N ARG A 234 -4.41 23.23 19.70
CA ARG A 234 -5.04 22.16 18.94
C ARG A 234 -6.24 22.65 18.13
N GLU A 235 -7.11 23.46 18.72
CA GLU A 235 -8.27 24.05 18.05
C GLU A 235 -7.85 24.99 16.93
N ASP A 236 -6.90 25.90 17.19
CA ASP A 236 -6.41 26.86 16.20
C ASP A 236 -5.79 26.14 14.98
N ILE A 237 -4.97 25.11 15.21
CA ILE A 237 -4.40 24.29 14.14
C ILE A 237 -5.50 23.56 13.36
N ARG A 238 -6.48 23.00 14.03
CA ARG A 238 -7.60 22.30 13.35
C ARG A 238 -8.41 23.23 12.46
N GLU A 239 -8.67 24.47 12.90
CA GLU A 239 -9.37 25.47 12.06
C GLU A 239 -8.53 25.82 10.82
N LEU A 240 -7.24 26.05 10.96
CA LEU A 240 -6.34 26.30 9.83
C LEU A 240 -6.32 25.11 8.84
N LEU A 241 -6.25 23.89 9.36
CA LEU A 241 -6.19 22.67 8.53
C LEU A 241 -7.48 22.45 7.73
N LYS A 242 -8.65 22.91 8.18
CA LYS A 242 -9.91 22.81 7.42
C LYS A 242 -9.86 23.53 6.07
N SER A 243 -9.06 24.59 5.96
CA SER A 243 -8.88 25.34 4.72
C SER A 243 -7.77 24.77 3.80
N CYS A 244 -7.01 23.78 4.27
CA CYS A 244 -5.93 23.19 3.47
C CYS A 244 -6.50 22.22 2.43
N PRO A 245 -6.17 22.40 1.15
CA PRO A 245 -6.52 21.42 0.12
C PRO A 245 -5.75 20.11 0.29
N ASP A 246 -6.14 19.09 -0.45
CA ASP A 246 -5.38 17.83 -0.55
C ASP A 246 -4.14 18.02 -1.40
N MET A 247 -3.04 18.46 -0.76
CA MET A 247 -1.80 18.75 -1.47
C MET A 247 -1.12 17.50 -2.03
N GLU A 248 -1.28 16.33 -1.41
CA GLU A 248 -0.70 15.09 -1.93
C GLU A 248 -1.28 14.75 -3.30
N ARG A 249 -2.60 14.82 -3.45
CA ARG A 249 -3.29 14.53 -4.70
C ARG A 249 -3.22 15.68 -5.72
N ALA A 250 -3.04 16.91 -5.26
CA ALA A 250 -2.95 18.06 -6.17
C ALA A 250 -1.62 18.16 -6.92
N VAL A 251 -0.56 17.48 -6.45
CA VAL A 251 0.79 17.54 -7.05
C VAL A 251 1.24 16.22 -7.70
N SER A 252 0.39 15.19 -7.68
CA SER A 252 0.62 13.88 -8.29
C SER A 252 0.32 13.85 -9.80
#